data_cff7d77b2021ffd30e02b189bb727f50
#
_entry.id   cff7d77b2021ffd30e02b189bb727f50
#
_cell.length_a   1.000
_cell.length_b   1.000
_cell.length_c   1.000
_cell.angle_alpha   90.00
_cell.angle_beta   90.00
_cell.angle_gamma   90.00
#
_symmetry.space_group_name_H-M   'P 1'
#
loop_
_entity.id
_entity.type
_entity.pdbx_description
1 polymer ?
#
loop_
_entity_poly.entity_id
_entity_poly.type
_entity_poly.pdbx_seq_one_letter_code
_entity_poly.pdbx_strand_id
1 'polypeptide(L)'
;ENGKNLSRNGYYSRLIRYSFGEFRIQFPRVRYEEFKSKLLGKYSHNIGNLSDHVLSLYKGGMTQTDIVKTIESIEGIGISRGAIAKIVNETVGEALMFNSEAIEDCPIVYLDATYVPFKRAMSMGKSVEKEGILVALGITPSGYRKVLGYSFGETEKIELWEILLRDLKIRGLKNPKVFVTDGLSGMPEAIQRIYPNAKHQRCIAHFIRNLCSYVKRADRKKVCEDFKKVYTAPTREEAEKEFQFFSAVWGNRYIGLRRMLEKTTDNIFTF
;
A
#
# COMPACT_ATOMS: atom_id res chain seq x y z
N GLU A 1 18.51 5.72 38.83
CA GLU A 1 18.68 5.82 40.30
C GLU A 1 19.03 7.24 40.70
N ASN A 2 18.05 8.08 40.94
CA ASN A 2 18.12 9.22 41.86
C ASN A 2 16.71 9.43 42.35
N GLY A 3 16.38 8.75 43.47
CA GLY A 3 15.13 8.87 44.15
C GLY A 3 14.97 10.26 44.75
N LYS A 4 14.43 11.18 43.96
CA LYS A 4 13.83 12.39 44.54
C LYS A 4 12.62 11.98 45.33
N ASN A 5 12.62 12.35 46.62
CA ASN A 5 11.54 12.06 47.56
C ASN A 5 10.26 12.80 47.11
N LEU A 6 9.47 12.14 46.29
CA LEU A 6 8.15 12.59 45.86
C LEU A 6 7.18 12.45 47.05
N SER A 7 6.95 13.51 47.81
CA SER A 7 5.96 13.47 48.88
C SER A 7 4.54 13.61 48.33
N ARG A 8 3.66 12.68 48.65
CA ARG A 8 2.26 12.69 48.24
C ARG A 8 1.53 13.91 48.84
N ASN A 9 0.68 14.54 48.04
CA ASN A 9 -0.15 15.66 48.42
C ASN A 9 -1.64 15.43 48.09
N GLY A 10 -2.17 14.28 48.53
CA GLY A 10 -3.55 13.89 48.27
C GLY A 10 -3.79 13.40 46.84
N TYR A 11 -5.05 13.40 46.44
CA TYR A 11 -5.54 12.94 45.16
C TYR A 11 -6.49 13.98 44.56
N TYR A 12 -6.64 13.96 43.24
CA TYR A 12 -7.74 14.63 42.54
C TYR A 12 -8.48 13.64 41.67
N SER A 13 -9.79 13.81 41.62
CA SER A 13 -10.65 12.97 40.79
C SER A 13 -10.69 13.46 39.35
N ARG A 14 -10.57 12.57 38.42
CA ARG A 14 -10.68 12.85 36.98
C ARG A 14 -11.64 11.87 36.34
N LEU A 15 -12.60 12.38 35.55
CA LEU A 15 -13.50 11.58 34.77
C LEU A 15 -12.76 11.14 33.51
N ILE A 16 -12.68 9.83 33.31
CA ILE A 16 -12.09 9.21 32.12
C ILE A 16 -13.21 8.53 31.33
N ARG A 17 -13.25 8.80 30.03
CA ARG A 17 -14.16 8.15 29.09
C ARG A 17 -13.43 7.03 28.37
N TYR A 18 -14.07 5.89 28.30
CA TYR A 18 -13.60 4.72 27.60
C TYR A 18 -14.74 4.12 26.77
N SER A 19 -14.43 3.29 25.77
CA SER A 19 -15.41 2.66 24.89
C SER A 19 -16.54 1.90 25.60
N PHE A 20 -16.37 1.52 26.86
CA PHE A 20 -17.36 0.81 27.65
C PHE A 20 -18.00 1.66 28.78
N GLY A 21 -17.77 2.97 28.84
CA GLY A 21 -18.37 3.87 29.79
C GLY A 21 -17.45 4.93 30.36
N GLU A 22 -17.97 5.64 31.38
CA GLU A 22 -17.24 6.67 32.12
C GLU A 22 -16.89 6.17 33.49
N PHE A 23 -15.67 6.40 33.94
CA PHE A 23 -15.26 6.09 35.29
C PHE A 23 -14.35 7.17 35.87
N ARG A 24 -14.40 7.34 37.17
CA ARG A 24 -13.59 8.31 37.89
C ARG A 24 -12.33 7.65 38.43
N ILE A 25 -11.16 8.19 38.05
CA ILE A 25 -9.87 7.75 38.57
C ILE A 25 -9.34 8.80 39.53
N GLN A 26 -8.77 8.34 40.65
CA GLN A 26 -8.06 9.16 41.60
C GLN A 26 -6.59 9.28 41.19
N PHE A 27 -6.18 10.49 40.78
CA PHE A 27 -4.79 10.79 40.39
C PHE A 27 -4.02 11.33 41.58
N PRO A 28 -2.84 10.81 41.93
CA PRO A 28 -2.03 11.33 43.00
C PRO A 28 -1.50 12.74 42.68
N ARG A 29 -1.51 13.62 43.66
CA ARG A 29 -0.81 14.90 43.65
C ARG A 29 0.52 14.77 44.38
N VAL A 30 1.54 15.45 43.85
CA VAL A 30 2.87 15.58 44.46
C VAL A 30 3.22 17.04 44.71
N ARG A 31 3.99 17.32 45.77
CA ARG A 31 4.22 18.72 46.22
C ARG A 31 5.17 19.55 45.37
N TYR A 32 6.19 18.91 44.79
CA TYR A 32 7.32 19.63 44.14
C TYR A 32 7.55 19.30 42.69
N GLU A 33 6.91 18.27 42.18
CA GLU A 33 7.01 17.84 40.79
C GLU A 33 5.63 17.45 40.26
N GLU A 34 5.54 17.32 38.93
CA GLU A 34 4.31 16.91 38.29
C GLU A 34 4.28 15.39 38.12
N PHE A 35 3.23 14.73 38.62
CA PHE A 35 3.02 13.32 38.36
C PHE A 35 2.65 13.11 36.90
N LYS A 36 3.52 12.42 36.17
CA LYS A 36 3.28 12.01 34.77
C LYS A 36 2.85 10.55 34.77
N SER A 37 1.57 10.31 34.51
CA SER A 37 1.06 8.95 34.30
C SER A 37 1.62 8.37 32.99
N LYS A 38 2.07 7.10 33.04
CA LYS A 38 2.46 6.36 31.81
C LYS A 38 1.25 5.88 31.02
N LEU A 39 0.05 5.87 31.60
CA LEU A 39 -1.18 5.37 30.99
C LEU A 39 -2.03 6.49 30.38
N LEU A 40 -1.94 7.71 30.89
CA LEU A 40 -2.78 8.83 30.50
C LEU A 40 -1.96 10.12 30.46
N GLY A 41 -1.99 10.81 29.33
CA GLY A 41 -1.42 12.16 29.22
C GLY A 41 -2.09 13.15 30.17
N LYS A 42 -1.39 14.24 30.50
CA LYS A 42 -1.79 15.24 31.52
C LYS A 42 -3.22 15.77 31.37
N TYR A 43 -3.67 15.97 30.14
CA TYR A 43 -5.00 16.53 29.80
C TYR A 43 -5.87 15.55 28.99
N SER A 44 -5.45 14.27 28.89
CA SER A 44 -6.22 13.28 28.18
C SER A 44 -7.42 12.83 29.02
N HIS A 45 -8.62 12.92 28.49
CA HIS A 45 -9.87 12.43 29.08
C HIS A 45 -10.34 11.13 28.42
N ASN A 46 -9.67 10.69 27.35
CA ASN A 46 -10.01 9.48 26.59
C ASN A 46 -8.83 8.51 26.65
N ILE A 47 -9.13 7.24 26.87
CA ILE A 47 -8.19 6.12 26.69
C ILE A 47 -8.52 5.51 25.32
N GLY A 48 -7.74 5.83 24.33
CA GLY A 48 -7.89 5.38 22.97
C GLY A 48 -7.46 6.49 22.01
N ASN A 49 -6.90 6.10 20.88
CA ASN A 49 -6.50 7.05 19.88
C ASN A 49 -7.67 7.27 18.93
N LEU A 50 -8.59 8.18 19.29
CA LEU A 50 -9.77 8.51 18.48
C LEU A 50 -9.40 8.84 17.04
N SER A 51 -8.24 9.48 16.83
CA SER A 51 -7.73 9.76 15.50
C SER A 51 -7.45 8.49 14.71
N ASP A 52 -6.84 7.46 15.33
CA ASP A 52 -6.56 6.19 14.68
C ASP A 52 -7.87 5.45 14.31
N HIS A 53 -8.89 5.50 15.18
CA HIS A 53 -10.19 4.91 14.89
C HIS A 53 -10.87 5.64 13.70
N VAL A 54 -10.89 6.98 13.72
CA VAL A 54 -11.42 7.79 12.62
C VAL A 54 -10.71 7.45 11.31
N LEU A 55 -9.38 7.39 11.33
CA LEU A 55 -8.58 7.08 10.14
C LEU A 55 -8.80 5.64 9.65
N SER A 56 -8.93 4.68 10.57
CA SER A 56 -9.22 3.29 10.23
C SER A 56 -10.57 3.16 9.52
N LEU A 57 -11.61 3.81 10.05
CA LEU A 57 -12.95 3.83 9.46
C LEU A 57 -12.96 4.56 8.10
N TYR A 58 -12.24 5.67 8.00
CA TYR A 58 -12.11 6.43 6.76
C TYR A 58 -11.37 5.63 5.68
N LYS A 59 -10.26 4.97 6.02
CA LYS A 59 -9.52 4.06 5.14
C LYS A 59 -10.38 2.85 4.70
N GLY A 60 -11.31 2.43 5.56
CA GLY A 60 -12.31 1.41 5.24
C GLY A 60 -13.42 1.89 4.28
N GLY A 61 -13.38 3.15 3.82
CA GLY A 61 -14.32 3.71 2.85
C GLY A 61 -15.58 4.32 3.44
N MET A 62 -15.66 4.51 4.75
CA MET A 62 -16.82 5.15 5.40
C MET A 62 -16.86 6.65 5.12
N THR A 63 -18.07 7.18 4.90
CA THR A 63 -18.24 8.63 4.79
C THR A 63 -18.04 9.30 6.16
N GLN A 64 -17.67 10.59 6.17
CA GLN A 64 -17.52 11.34 7.41
C GLN A 64 -18.80 11.31 8.27
N THR A 65 -19.98 11.31 7.63
CA THR A 65 -21.27 11.21 8.32
C THR A 65 -21.47 9.87 9.00
N ASP A 66 -21.06 8.79 8.35
CA ASP A 66 -21.18 7.44 8.92
C ASP A 66 -20.14 7.22 10.03
N ILE A 67 -18.95 7.80 9.89
CA ILE A 67 -17.92 7.80 10.95
C ILE A 67 -18.44 8.50 12.20
N VAL A 68 -19.09 9.67 12.08
CA VAL A 68 -19.74 10.35 13.24
C VAL A 68 -20.68 9.39 13.96
N LYS A 69 -21.63 8.78 13.24
CA LYS A 69 -22.62 7.87 13.80
C LYS A 69 -21.97 6.63 14.44
N THR A 70 -20.96 6.09 13.80
CA THR A 70 -20.25 4.88 14.27
C THR A 70 -19.48 5.17 15.54
N ILE A 71 -18.69 6.25 15.61
CA ILE A 71 -17.95 6.66 16.80
C ILE A 71 -18.91 6.98 17.95
N GLU A 72 -19.99 7.70 17.66
CA GLU A 72 -21.02 8.01 18.67
C GLU A 72 -21.70 6.76 19.21
N SER A 73 -22.00 5.79 18.33
CA SER A 73 -22.64 4.51 18.71
C SER A 73 -21.71 3.59 19.48
N ILE A 74 -20.42 3.47 19.08
CA ILE A 74 -19.48 2.51 19.67
C ILE A 74 -18.78 3.09 20.89
N GLU A 75 -18.36 4.35 20.84
CA GLU A 75 -17.53 4.98 21.86
C GLU A 75 -18.31 5.95 22.77
N GLY A 76 -19.57 6.23 22.43
CA GLY A 76 -20.37 7.21 23.18
C GLY A 76 -19.82 8.64 23.13
N ILE A 77 -18.95 8.94 22.16
CA ILE A 77 -18.28 10.22 22.00
C ILE A 77 -18.92 11.00 20.88
N GLY A 78 -19.49 12.16 21.19
CA GLY A 78 -19.96 13.12 20.16
C GLY A 78 -18.75 13.75 19.46
N ILE A 79 -18.57 13.43 18.18
CA ILE A 79 -17.56 14.03 17.33
C ILE A 79 -18.23 14.79 16.18
N SER A 80 -17.76 16.01 15.88
CA SER A 80 -18.29 16.76 14.75
C SER A 80 -17.65 16.33 13.42
N ARG A 81 -18.38 16.50 12.32
CA ARG A 81 -17.81 16.30 10.97
C ARG A 81 -16.58 17.16 10.72
N GLY A 82 -16.56 18.39 11.26
CA GLY A 82 -15.39 19.26 11.16
C GLY A 82 -14.16 18.72 11.88
N ALA A 83 -14.34 18.07 13.05
CA ALA A 83 -13.23 17.40 13.75
C ALA A 83 -12.69 16.20 12.95
N ILE A 84 -13.57 15.39 12.35
CA ILE A 84 -13.18 14.29 11.47
C ILE A 84 -12.42 14.83 10.25
N ALA A 85 -12.94 15.88 9.61
CA ALA A 85 -12.27 16.51 8.47
C ALA A 85 -10.87 17.01 8.84
N LYS A 86 -10.70 17.59 10.04
CA LYS A 86 -9.38 18.01 10.52
C LYS A 86 -8.41 16.84 10.68
N ILE A 87 -8.83 15.75 11.32
CA ILE A 87 -8.01 14.54 11.49
C ILE A 87 -7.59 13.96 10.11
N VAL A 88 -8.54 13.86 9.18
CA VAL A 88 -8.27 13.37 7.82
C VAL A 88 -7.32 14.30 7.07
N ASN A 89 -7.50 15.62 7.17
CA ASN A 89 -6.63 16.59 6.48
C ASN A 89 -5.21 16.63 7.04
N GLU A 90 -5.01 16.41 8.34
CA GLU A 90 -3.68 16.25 8.94
C GLU A 90 -2.95 15.05 8.31
N THR A 91 -3.67 13.92 8.14
CA THR A 91 -3.11 12.72 7.48
C THR A 91 -2.84 12.92 5.99
N VAL A 92 -3.67 13.71 5.28
CA VAL A 92 -3.42 14.09 3.88
C VAL A 92 -2.13 14.91 3.77
N GLY A 93 -1.87 15.82 4.71
CA GLY A 93 -0.61 16.57 4.79
C GLY A 93 0.61 15.64 4.91
N GLU A 94 0.54 14.63 5.77
CA GLU A 94 1.58 13.60 5.91
C GLU A 94 1.76 12.79 4.61
N ALA A 95 0.66 12.40 3.97
CA ALA A 95 0.71 11.68 2.70
C ALA A 95 1.36 12.52 1.59
N LEU A 96 1.09 13.83 1.51
CA LEU A 96 1.72 14.72 0.53
C LEU A 96 3.23 14.87 0.78
N MET A 97 3.65 14.87 2.05
CA MET A 97 5.08 14.93 2.42
C MET A 97 5.81 13.60 2.17
N PHE A 98 5.09 12.49 2.12
CA PHE A 98 5.68 11.16 1.94
C PHE A 98 6.56 11.07 0.67
N ASN A 99 6.13 11.66 -0.44
CA ASN A 99 6.91 11.68 -1.68
C ASN A 99 8.13 12.63 -1.63
N SER A 100 8.33 13.39 -0.55
CA SER A 100 9.53 14.24 -0.37
C SER A 100 10.58 13.57 0.51
N GLU A 101 10.27 12.47 1.17
CA GLU A 101 11.20 11.78 2.06
C GLU A 101 12.29 11.06 1.27
N ALA A 102 13.51 11.06 1.83
CA ALA A 102 14.58 10.22 1.32
C ALA A 102 14.22 8.74 1.49
N ILE A 103 14.56 7.95 0.50
CA ILE A 103 14.31 6.50 0.51
C ILE A 103 15.62 5.72 0.56
N GLU A 104 15.60 4.59 1.24
CA GLU A 104 16.72 3.65 1.23
C GLU A 104 16.76 2.85 -0.08
N ASP A 105 17.93 2.37 -0.43
CA ASP A 105 18.10 1.55 -1.63
C ASP A 105 17.41 0.19 -1.47
N CYS A 106 16.67 -0.22 -2.48
CA CYS A 106 15.90 -1.45 -2.49
C CYS A 106 16.29 -2.32 -3.68
N PRO A 107 16.75 -3.56 -3.47
CA PRO A 107 17.19 -4.43 -4.58
C PRO A 107 16.04 -4.85 -5.50
N ILE A 108 14.81 -4.94 -5.01
CA ILE A 108 13.64 -5.31 -5.81
C ILE A 108 12.58 -4.23 -5.66
N VAL A 109 12.01 -3.79 -6.78
CA VAL A 109 10.96 -2.78 -6.82
C VAL A 109 9.79 -3.28 -7.66
N TYR A 110 8.61 -3.32 -7.06
CA TYR A 110 7.35 -3.59 -7.75
C TYR A 110 6.72 -2.27 -8.17
N LEU A 111 6.26 -2.21 -9.41
CA LEU A 111 5.50 -1.11 -9.97
C LEU A 111 4.14 -1.64 -10.40
N ASP A 112 3.08 -1.09 -9.81
CA ASP A 112 1.70 -1.52 -10.08
C ASP A 112 0.76 -0.32 -10.06
N ALA A 113 -0.29 -0.35 -10.88
CA ALA A 113 -1.31 0.67 -10.94
C ALA A 113 -2.65 0.15 -10.43
N THR A 114 -3.33 0.95 -9.63
CA THR A 114 -4.71 0.68 -9.22
C THR A 114 -5.60 1.83 -9.64
N TYR A 115 -6.84 1.52 -10.05
CA TYR A 115 -7.80 2.52 -10.51
C TYR A 115 -8.88 2.72 -9.46
N VAL A 116 -9.01 3.97 -9.00
CA VAL A 116 -10.04 4.35 -8.04
C VAL A 116 -11.08 5.23 -8.73
N PRO A 117 -12.38 4.94 -8.56
CA PRO A 117 -13.43 5.83 -9.07
C PRO A 117 -13.37 7.17 -8.33
N PHE A 118 -13.14 8.24 -9.05
CA PHE A 118 -13.03 9.60 -8.51
C PHE A 118 -14.14 10.49 -9.04
N LYS A 119 -14.81 11.24 -8.15
CA LYS A 119 -15.75 12.29 -8.54
C LYS A 119 -15.04 13.63 -8.41
N ARG A 120 -14.67 14.25 -9.52
CA ARG A 120 -14.20 15.65 -9.51
C ARG A 120 -15.36 16.56 -9.17
N ALA A 121 -15.19 17.44 -8.19
CA ALA A 121 -16.23 18.38 -7.74
C ALA A 121 -16.69 19.38 -8.83
N MET A 122 -15.94 19.51 -9.93
CA MET A 122 -16.20 20.43 -11.03
C MET A 122 -16.76 19.77 -12.29
N SER A 123 -16.93 18.45 -12.36
CA SER A 123 -17.56 17.83 -13.52
C SER A 123 -19.08 17.99 -13.44
N MET A 124 -19.64 18.89 -14.23
CA MET A 124 -21.09 19.06 -14.43
C MET A 124 -21.75 17.86 -15.13
N GLY A 125 -21.04 16.75 -15.33
CA GLY A 125 -21.52 15.55 -15.99
C GLY A 125 -21.54 14.34 -15.06
N LYS A 126 -22.48 13.44 -15.29
CA LYS A 126 -22.72 12.19 -14.53
C LYS A 126 -21.63 11.10 -14.69
N SER A 127 -20.49 11.37 -15.32
CA SER A 127 -19.46 10.37 -15.52
C SER A 127 -18.51 10.30 -14.32
N VAL A 128 -18.41 9.13 -13.72
CA VAL A 128 -17.37 8.81 -12.74
C VAL A 128 -16.09 8.55 -13.51
N GLU A 129 -15.15 9.46 -13.47
CA GLU A 129 -13.82 9.27 -14.04
C GLU A 129 -13.02 8.30 -13.15
N LYS A 130 -12.23 7.43 -13.77
CA LYS A 130 -11.31 6.56 -13.03
C LYS A 130 -9.95 7.24 -13.05
N GLU A 131 -9.40 7.44 -11.87
CA GLU A 131 -8.04 7.94 -11.72
C GLU A 131 -7.12 6.78 -11.32
N GLY A 132 -6.00 6.64 -12.04
CA GLY A 132 -4.98 5.65 -11.74
C GLY A 132 -4.06 6.15 -10.64
N ILE A 133 -3.79 5.29 -9.66
CA ILE A 133 -2.75 5.50 -8.66
C ILE A 133 -1.61 4.55 -9.02
N LEU A 134 -0.49 5.12 -9.45
CA LEU A 134 0.75 4.39 -9.72
C LEU A 134 1.51 4.28 -8.40
N VAL A 135 1.91 3.08 -8.03
CA VAL A 135 2.59 2.80 -6.77
C VAL A 135 3.91 2.08 -7.02
N ALA A 136 4.96 2.52 -6.35
CA ALA A 136 6.24 1.84 -6.27
C ALA A 136 6.43 1.24 -4.87
N LEU A 137 6.59 -0.08 -4.81
CA LEU A 137 6.83 -0.85 -3.59
C LEU A 137 8.22 -1.49 -3.64
N GLY A 138 9.10 -1.12 -2.71
CA GLY A 138 10.43 -1.71 -2.57
C GLY A 138 10.47 -2.88 -1.61
N ILE A 139 11.38 -3.81 -1.85
CA ILE A 139 11.81 -4.81 -0.87
C ILE A 139 13.19 -4.37 -0.39
N THR A 140 13.30 -4.12 0.90
CA THR A 140 14.58 -3.73 1.53
C THR A 140 15.57 -4.89 1.55
N PRO A 141 16.87 -4.65 1.75
CA PRO A 141 17.86 -5.73 1.91
C PRO A 141 17.54 -6.69 3.07
N SER A 142 16.82 -6.22 4.07
CA SER A 142 16.32 -7.02 5.21
C SER A 142 15.02 -7.78 4.92
N GLY A 143 14.47 -7.68 3.70
CA GLY A 143 13.26 -8.40 3.27
C GLY A 143 11.93 -7.73 3.59
N TYR A 144 11.93 -6.54 4.19
CA TYR A 144 10.69 -5.81 4.47
C TYR A 144 10.15 -5.10 3.23
N ARG A 145 8.82 -4.99 3.17
CA ARG A 145 8.13 -4.22 2.14
C ARG A 145 8.00 -2.77 2.57
N LYS A 146 8.33 -1.85 1.67
CA LYS A 146 8.21 -0.40 1.90
C LYS A 146 7.61 0.26 0.66
N VAL A 147 6.59 1.09 0.85
CA VAL A 147 6.13 1.98 -0.22
C VAL A 147 7.21 3.01 -0.45
N LEU A 148 7.68 3.15 -1.68
CA LEU A 148 8.75 4.09 -2.05
C LEU A 148 8.17 5.41 -2.58
N GLY A 149 7.02 5.36 -3.23
CA GLY A 149 6.35 6.51 -3.77
C GLY A 149 5.10 6.16 -4.55
N TYR A 150 4.34 7.18 -4.90
CA TYR A 150 3.14 7.06 -5.70
C TYR A 150 2.95 8.27 -6.60
N SER A 151 2.17 8.12 -7.66
CA SER A 151 1.76 9.19 -8.56
C SER A 151 0.30 9.01 -8.98
N PHE A 152 -0.34 10.08 -9.38
CA PHE A 152 -1.72 10.04 -9.89
C PHE A 152 -1.74 10.32 -11.38
N GLY A 153 -2.65 9.67 -12.10
CA GLY A 153 -2.85 9.93 -13.52
C GLY A 153 -4.18 9.40 -14.03
N GLU A 154 -4.75 10.08 -15.01
CA GLU A 154 -6.03 9.68 -15.63
C GLU A 154 -5.90 8.38 -16.42
N THR A 155 -4.71 8.10 -16.91
CA THR A 155 -4.39 6.90 -17.70
C THR A 155 -2.98 6.41 -17.33
N GLU A 156 -2.77 5.10 -17.49
CA GLU A 156 -1.48 4.47 -17.27
C GLU A 156 -0.54 4.73 -18.47
N LYS A 157 0.03 5.94 -18.52
CA LYS A 157 0.98 6.34 -19.56
C LYS A 157 2.42 6.11 -19.10
N ILE A 158 3.29 5.73 -20.01
CA ILE A 158 4.71 5.49 -19.73
C ILE A 158 5.39 6.75 -19.17
N GLU A 159 5.00 7.93 -19.63
CA GLU A 159 5.56 9.20 -19.16
C GLU A 159 5.35 9.41 -17.66
N LEU A 160 4.21 8.99 -17.11
CA LEU A 160 3.93 9.08 -15.68
C LEU A 160 4.82 8.12 -14.87
N TRP A 161 5.05 6.93 -15.40
CA TRP A 161 5.99 5.98 -14.81
C TRP A 161 7.43 6.51 -14.85
N GLU A 162 7.84 7.15 -15.95
CA GLU A 162 9.16 7.78 -16.03
C GLU A 162 9.34 8.90 -15.00
N ILE A 163 8.30 9.72 -14.79
CA ILE A 163 8.32 10.77 -13.76
C ILE A 163 8.52 10.14 -12.38
N LEU A 164 7.74 9.10 -12.04
CA LEU A 164 7.87 8.40 -10.76
C LEU A 164 9.26 7.76 -10.61
N LEU A 165 9.77 7.07 -11.63
CA LEU A 165 11.09 6.44 -11.59
C LEU A 165 12.22 7.44 -11.40
N ARG A 166 12.15 8.62 -12.03
CA ARG A 166 13.13 9.72 -11.84
C ARG A 166 13.06 10.28 -10.42
N ASP A 167 11.85 10.48 -9.89
CA ASP A 167 11.63 10.91 -8.51
C ASP A 167 12.27 9.93 -7.52
N LEU A 168 12.00 8.63 -7.67
CA LEU A 168 12.59 7.59 -6.83
C LEU A 168 14.13 7.64 -6.86
N LYS A 169 14.71 7.87 -8.04
CA LYS A 169 16.18 7.98 -8.21
C LYS A 169 16.75 9.20 -7.48
N ILE A 170 16.08 10.34 -7.58
CA ILE A 170 16.46 11.58 -6.87
C ILE A 170 16.40 11.39 -5.36
N ARG A 171 15.36 10.72 -4.86
CA ARG A 171 15.15 10.50 -3.43
C ARG A 171 16.02 9.39 -2.80
N GLY A 172 16.77 8.63 -3.58
CA GLY A 172 17.77 7.72 -3.01
C GLY A 172 17.76 6.28 -3.55
N LEU A 173 16.83 5.90 -4.40
CA LEU A 173 16.84 4.58 -5.06
C LEU A 173 17.93 4.56 -6.14
N LYS A 174 19.13 4.08 -5.81
CA LYS A 174 20.32 4.17 -6.69
C LYS A 174 20.61 2.88 -7.44
N ASN A 175 20.48 1.73 -6.77
CA ASN A 175 20.98 0.44 -7.27
C ASN A 175 19.92 -0.69 -7.22
N PRO A 176 18.69 -0.47 -7.71
CA PRO A 176 17.72 -1.55 -7.81
C PRO A 176 18.26 -2.62 -8.77
N LYS A 177 18.10 -3.89 -8.40
CA LYS A 177 18.54 -5.02 -9.22
C LYS A 177 17.45 -5.42 -10.21
N VAL A 178 16.19 -5.41 -9.74
CA VAL A 178 15.05 -5.87 -10.52
C VAL A 178 13.84 -4.97 -10.31
N PHE A 179 13.22 -4.56 -11.40
CA PHE A 179 11.87 -4.00 -11.38
C PHE A 179 10.86 -5.05 -11.84
N VAL A 180 9.77 -5.20 -11.10
CA VAL A 180 8.66 -6.11 -11.40
C VAL A 180 7.44 -5.28 -11.79
N THR A 181 6.90 -5.50 -13.02
CA THR A 181 5.73 -4.77 -13.51
C THR A 181 4.68 -5.71 -14.13
N ASP A 182 3.47 -5.22 -14.35
CA ASP A 182 2.36 -5.99 -14.94
C ASP A 182 2.54 -6.32 -16.43
N GLY A 183 3.49 -5.72 -17.09
CA GLY A 183 3.79 -5.95 -18.51
C GLY A 183 3.22 -4.87 -19.46
N LEU A 184 3.02 -3.65 -18.94
CA LEU A 184 2.72 -2.48 -19.77
C LEU A 184 3.82 -2.30 -20.82
N SER A 185 3.39 -2.11 -22.09
CA SER A 185 4.31 -1.87 -23.22
C SER A 185 5.13 -0.61 -22.99
N GLY A 186 6.44 -0.68 -23.24
CA GLY A 186 7.38 0.45 -23.04
C GLY A 186 7.97 0.55 -21.63
N MET A 187 7.49 -0.24 -20.65
CA MET A 187 8.06 -0.25 -19.30
C MET A 187 9.51 -0.76 -19.25
N PRO A 188 9.88 -1.84 -19.95
CA PRO A 188 11.27 -2.29 -19.97
C PRO A 188 12.22 -1.18 -20.46
N GLU A 189 11.86 -0.48 -21.53
CA GLU A 189 12.64 0.60 -22.13
C GLU A 189 12.71 1.83 -21.19
N ALA A 190 11.61 2.16 -20.54
CA ALA A 190 11.57 3.26 -19.56
C ALA A 190 12.48 2.97 -18.36
N ILE A 191 12.42 1.75 -17.83
CA ILE A 191 13.28 1.29 -16.74
C ILE A 191 14.76 1.35 -17.18
N GLN A 192 15.07 0.82 -18.37
CA GLN A 192 16.43 0.78 -18.89
C GLN A 192 17.04 2.17 -19.10
N ARG A 193 16.23 3.17 -19.51
CA ARG A 193 16.70 4.56 -19.66
C ARG A 193 17.07 5.19 -18.32
N ILE A 194 16.37 4.88 -17.25
CA ILE A 194 16.55 5.53 -15.93
C ILE A 194 17.49 4.73 -15.06
N TYR A 195 17.40 3.41 -15.10
CA TYR A 195 18.20 2.43 -14.35
C TYR A 195 18.86 1.41 -15.29
N PRO A 196 19.94 1.77 -15.99
CA PRO A 196 20.55 0.93 -17.03
C PRO A 196 21.02 -0.45 -16.54
N ASN A 197 21.37 -0.56 -15.25
CA ASN A 197 21.87 -1.79 -14.64
C ASN A 197 20.77 -2.66 -14.02
N ALA A 198 19.53 -2.20 -14.00
CA ALA A 198 18.43 -2.96 -13.44
C ALA A 198 17.82 -3.89 -14.50
N LYS A 199 17.45 -5.10 -14.07
CA LYS A 199 16.69 -6.03 -14.90
C LYS A 199 15.20 -5.75 -14.77
N HIS A 200 14.44 -6.15 -15.79
CA HIS A 200 12.99 -6.11 -15.76
C HIS A 200 12.42 -7.52 -15.64
N GLN A 201 11.51 -7.74 -14.71
CA GLN A 201 10.73 -8.95 -14.52
C GLN A 201 9.26 -8.65 -14.71
N ARG A 202 8.58 -9.42 -15.53
CA ARG A 202 7.13 -9.36 -15.64
C ARG A 202 6.49 -10.00 -14.41
N CYS A 203 5.49 -9.34 -13.82
CA CYS A 203 4.79 -9.84 -12.65
C CYS A 203 4.08 -11.18 -12.95
N ILE A 204 4.52 -12.23 -12.30
CA ILE A 204 3.98 -13.58 -12.49
C ILE A 204 2.49 -13.67 -12.10
N ALA A 205 2.08 -12.96 -11.07
CA ALA A 205 0.68 -12.93 -10.65
C ALA A 205 -0.24 -12.33 -11.74
N HIS A 206 0.18 -11.21 -12.36
CA HIS A 206 -0.54 -10.60 -13.48
C HIS A 206 -0.48 -11.48 -14.72
N PHE A 207 0.65 -12.10 -14.98
CA PHE A 207 0.80 -13.03 -16.09
C PHE A 207 -0.16 -14.23 -15.96
N ILE A 208 -0.24 -14.87 -14.79
CA ILE A 208 -1.18 -15.97 -14.52
C ILE A 208 -2.64 -15.51 -14.68
N ARG A 209 -2.98 -14.31 -14.17
CA ARG A 209 -4.33 -13.74 -14.35
C ARG A 209 -4.66 -13.58 -15.83
N ASN A 210 -3.70 -13.13 -16.61
CA ASN A 210 -3.83 -13.00 -18.06
C ASN A 210 -3.96 -14.37 -18.75
N LEU A 211 -3.15 -15.39 -18.38
CA LEU A 211 -3.33 -16.78 -18.86
C LEU A 211 -4.76 -17.26 -18.65
N CYS A 212 -5.31 -17.04 -17.45
CA CYS A 212 -6.66 -17.48 -17.09
C CYS A 212 -7.77 -16.79 -17.89
N SER A 213 -7.50 -15.63 -18.52
CA SER A 213 -8.48 -14.96 -19.38
C SER A 213 -8.66 -15.66 -20.73
N TYR A 214 -7.66 -16.41 -21.20
CA TYR A 214 -7.68 -17.12 -22.48
C TYR A 214 -8.25 -18.55 -22.40
N VAL A 215 -8.53 -19.05 -21.20
CA VAL A 215 -8.97 -20.43 -20.99
C VAL A 215 -10.36 -20.53 -20.35
N LYS A 216 -11.06 -21.63 -20.61
CA LYS A 216 -12.37 -21.91 -19.99
C LYS A 216 -12.22 -22.01 -18.46
N ARG A 217 -13.26 -21.63 -17.74
CA ARG A 217 -13.27 -21.66 -16.25
C ARG A 217 -12.90 -23.01 -15.67
N ALA A 218 -13.35 -24.11 -16.30
CA ALA A 218 -13.05 -25.48 -15.89
C ALA A 218 -11.55 -25.81 -15.92
N ASP A 219 -10.79 -25.22 -16.85
CA ASP A 219 -9.37 -25.51 -17.04
C ASP A 219 -8.44 -24.58 -16.25
N ARG A 220 -8.94 -23.46 -15.70
CA ARG A 220 -8.11 -22.43 -15.02
C ARG A 220 -7.25 -23.01 -13.91
N LYS A 221 -7.81 -23.87 -13.08
CA LYS A 221 -7.08 -24.50 -11.97
C LYS A 221 -5.88 -25.29 -12.50
N LYS A 222 -6.11 -26.12 -13.49
CA LYS A 222 -5.06 -26.96 -14.10
C LYS A 222 -3.99 -26.13 -14.82
N VAL A 223 -4.40 -25.10 -15.55
CA VAL A 223 -3.48 -24.13 -16.16
C VAL A 223 -2.57 -23.46 -15.13
N CYS A 224 -3.12 -23.03 -13.99
CA CYS A 224 -2.33 -22.41 -12.91
C CYS A 224 -1.37 -23.41 -12.27
N GLU A 225 -1.81 -24.66 -12.04
CA GLU A 225 -0.98 -25.75 -11.49
C GLU A 225 0.17 -26.09 -12.43
N ASP A 226 -0.09 -26.21 -13.72
CA ASP A 226 0.94 -26.52 -14.71
C ASP A 226 1.91 -25.33 -14.91
N PHE A 227 1.41 -24.08 -14.94
CA PHE A 227 2.27 -22.90 -15.02
C PHE A 227 3.11 -22.68 -13.74
N LYS A 228 2.66 -23.20 -12.60
CA LYS A 228 3.43 -23.14 -11.36
C LYS A 228 4.81 -23.78 -11.52
N LYS A 229 4.93 -24.86 -12.29
CA LYS A 229 6.21 -25.54 -12.54
C LYS A 229 7.23 -24.61 -13.20
N VAL A 230 6.76 -23.68 -14.06
CA VAL A 230 7.61 -22.71 -14.74
C VAL A 230 8.29 -21.77 -13.74
N TYR A 231 7.51 -21.10 -12.88
CA TYR A 231 8.06 -20.07 -11.99
C TYR A 231 8.59 -20.60 -10.65
N THR A 232 8.45 -21.92 -10.39
CA THR A 232 9.08 -22.58 -9.25
C THR A 232 10.26 -23.47 -9.65
N ALA A 233 10.63 -23.45 -10.93
CA ALA A 233 11.79 -24.19 -11.42
C ALA A 233 13.07 -23.65 -10.75
N PRO A 234 14.00 -24.51 -10.35
CA PRO A 234 15.22 -24.11 -9.64
C PRO A 234 16.24 -23.37 -10.51
N THR A 235 16.19 -23.57 -11.84
CA THR A 235 17.07 -22.91 -12.79
C THR A 235 16.28 -22.29 -13.94
N ARG A 236 16.89 -21.30 -14.61
CA ARG A 236 16.31 -20.67 -15.80
C ARG A 236 16.10 -21.69 -16.92
N GLU A 237 17.05 -22.59 -17.14
CA GLU A 237 16.98 -23.60 -18.18
C GLU A 237 15.80 -24.56 -17.94
N GLU A 238 15.54 -24.92 -16.70
CA GLU A 238 14.37 -25.74 -16.35
C GLU A 238 13.07 -24.96 -16.51
N ALA A 239 13.04 -23.67 -16.10
CA ALA A 239 11.90 -22.81 -16.30
C ALA A 239 11.53 -22.67 -17.78
N GLU A 240 12.53 -22.50 -18.67
CA GLU A 240 12.33 -22.42 -20.11
C GLU A 240 11.80 -23.74 -20.69
N LYS A 241 12.29 -24.89 -20.24
CA LYS A 241 11.77 -26.21 -20.64
C LYS A 241 10.31 -26.40 -20.22
N GLU A 242 10.01 -26.10 -18.97
CA GLU A 242 8.63 -26.18 -18.45
C GLU A 242 7.70 -25.21 -19.19
N PHE A 243 8.17 -24.03 -19.55
CA PHE A 243 7.40 -23.06 -20.34
C PHE A 243 7.14 -23.56 -21.78
N GLN A 244 8.12 -24.18 -22.43
CA GLN A 244 7.93 -24.80 -23.73
C GLN A 244 6.91 -25.94 -23.68
N PHE A 245 7.02 -26.82 -22.68
CA PHE A 245 6.05 -27.89 -22.46
C PHE A 245 4.65 -27.34 -22.19
N PHE A 246 4.52 -26.35 -21.32
CA PHE A 246 3.27 -25.65 -21.03
C PHE A 246 2.66 -25.06 -22.30
N SER A 247 3.47 -24.39 -23.12
CA SER A 247 3.06 -23.75 -24.37
C SER A 247 2.58 -24.77 -25.39
N ALA A 248 3.24 -25.92 -25.52
CA ALA A 248 2.82 -26.99 -26.41
C ALA A 248 1.48 -27.61 -25.99
N VAL A 249 1.29 -27.88 -24.71
CA VAL A 249 0.06 -28.50 -24.18
C VAL A 249 -1.13 -27.54 -24.30
N TRP A 250 -1.01 -26.36 -23.72
CA TRP A 250 -2.12 -25.43 -23.59
C TRP A 250 -2.33 -24.54 -24.81
N GLY A 251 -1.24 -24.21 -25.56
CA GLY A 251 -1.31 -23.45 -26.81
C GLY A 251 -2.02 -24.23 -27.91
N ASN A 252 -1.87 -25.56 -27.98
CA ASN A 252 -2.61 -26.40 -28.93
C ASN A 252 -4.11 -26.45 -28.61
N ARG A 253 -4.49 -26.32 -27.34
CA ARG A 253 -5.88 -26.36 -26.91
C ARG A 253 -6.57 -24.99 -27.02
N TYR A 254 -5.82 -23.89 -26.88
CA TYR A 254 -6.33 -22.53 -26.89
C TYR A 254 -5.50 -21.62 -27.78
N ILE A 255 -5.98 -21.34 -29.00
CA ILE A 255 -5.28 -20.52 -30.01
C ILE A 255 -4.97 -19.10 -29.48
N GLY A 256 -5.89 -18.49 -28.73
CA GLY A 256 -5.67 -17.18 -28.12
C GLY A 256 -4.53 -17.19 -27.12
N LEU A 257 -4.45 -18.23 -26.28
CA LEU A 257 -3.36 -18.43 -25.34
C LEU A 257 -2.02 -18.64 -26.07
N ARG A 258 -1.99 -19.45 -27.14
CA ARG A 258 -0.81 -19.66 -27.96
C ARG A 258 -0.23 -18.34 -28.47
N ARG A 259 -1.07 -17.51 -29.08
CA ARG A 259 -0.65 -16.18 -29.60
C ARG A 259 -0.10 -15.26 -28.49
N MET A 260 -0.65 -15.34 -27.29
CA MET A 260 -0.16 -14.59 -26.13
C MET A 260 1.20 -15.11 -25.67
N LEU A 261 1.38 -16.43 -25.60
CA LEU A 261 2.65 -17.06 -25.21
C LEU A 261 3.76 -16.79 -26.22
N GLU A 262 3.47 -16.85 -27.52
CA GLU A 262 4.41 -16.52 -28.61
C GLU A 262 4.92 -15.07 -28.55
N LYS A 263 4.13 -14.14 -28.00
CA LYS A 263 4.53 -12.74 -27.76
C LYS A 263 5.23 -12.51 -26.43
N THR A 264 5.35 -13.56 -25.60
CA THR A 264 5.99 -13.47 -24.30
C THR A 264 7.50 -13.42 -24.47
N THR A 265 8.11 -12.41 -23.92
CA THR A 265 9.55 -12.17 -23.94
C THR A 265 10.25 -12.80 -22.75
N ASP A 266 11.59 -12.81 -22.77
CA ASP A 266 12.46 -13.39 -21.72
C ASP A 266 12.30 -12.76 -20.34
N ASN A 267 11.58 -11.66 -20.24
CA ASN A 267 11.37 -10.94 -18.98
C ASN A 267 10.47 -11.66 -17.96
N ILE A 268 9.96 -12.84 -18.28
CA ILE A 268 9.30 -13.72 -17.30
C ILE A 268 10.29 -14.64 -16.56
N PHE A 269 11.56 -14.70 -16.98
CA PHE A 269 12.61 -15.59 -16.46
C PHE A 269 13.76 -14.82 -15.80
N THR A 270 13.49 -13.63 -15.27
CA THR A 270 14.52 -12.78 -14.64
C THR A 270 14.83 -13.18 -13.19
N PHE A 271 13.97 -14.00 -12.58
CA PHE A 271 14.12 -14.54 -11.23
C PHE A 271 15.27 -15.54 -11.09
#